data_7a1304720e447c9f27a2475a78c93158
#
_entry.id   7a1304720e447c9f27a2475a78c93158
#
_cell.length_a   1.000
_cell.length_b   1.000
_cell.length_c   1.000
_cell.angle_alpha   90.00
_cell.angle_beta   90.00
_cell.angle_gamma   90.00
#
_symmetry.space_group_name_H-M   'P 1'
#
loop_
_entity.id
_entity.type
_entity.pdbx_description
1 polymer ?
#
loop_
_entity_poly.entity_id
_entity_poly.type
_entity_poly.pdbx_seq_one_letter_code
_entity_poly.pdbx_strand_id
1 'polypeptide(L)'
;MGDLVHHIGGLTLAFTGAAHKQPVPGADGGGTSDAAQLEVGWRLLIARDLEVLAESWGNPAAYEGTTMAGPVEMPGAEAAVVALNEVVVHGWDLATATGQRYAADPTSLRICIEFARAFSTPETADLRGDAFGTVIDVPQDAPPLDRLLGMMGRQASWRAPHAVS
;
A
#
# COMPACT_ATOMS: atom_id res chain seq x y z
N MET A 1 7.65 4.54 12.96
CA MET A 1 6.26 4.01 12.99
C MET A 1 5.23 5.11 12.73
N GLY A 2 5.31 6.27 13.41
CA GLY A 2 4.37 7.37 13.16
C GLY A 2 4.35 7.81 11.69
N ASP A 3 5.51 7.91 11.05
CA ASP A 3 5.62 8.25 9.63
C ASP A 3 4.88 7.25 8.73
N LEU A 4 5.02 5.94 9.01
CA LEU A 4 4.27 4.90 8.29
C LEU A 4 2.75 5.08 8.44
N VAL A 5 2.30 5.40 9.65
CA VAL A 5 0.86 5.62 9.91
C VAL A 5 0.36 6.87 9.20
N HIS A 6 1.14 7.95 9.20
CA HIS A 6 0.82 9.17 8.44
C HIS A 6 0.76 8.89 6.94
N HIS A 7 1.72 8.10 6.41
CA HIS A 7 1.73 7.65 5.03
C HIS A 7 0.46 6.87 4.66
N ILE A 8 0.10 5.87 5.46
CA ILE A 8 -1.13 5.09 5.25
C ILE A 8 -2.36 6.00 5.21
N GLY A 9 -2.45 6.99 6.11
CA GLY A 9 -3.55 7.96 6.10
C GLY A 9 -3.61 8.77 4.80
N GLY A 10 -2.47 9.30 4.34
CA GLY A 10 -2.37 10.03 3.09
C GLY A 10 -2.75 9.20 1.86
N LEU A 11 -2.25 7.96 1.78
CA LEU A 11 -2.61 7.02 0.71
C LEU A 11 -4.11 6.69 0.73
N THR A 12 -4.68 6.46 1.91
CA THR A 12 -6.10 6.16 2.07
C THR A 12 -6.97 7.28 1.48
N LEU A 13 -6.65 8.54 1.78
CA LEU A 13 -7.36 9.69 1.24
C LEU A 13 -7.15 9.85 -0.27
N ALA A 14 -5.91 9.70 -0.75
CA ALA A 14 -5.59 9.82 -2.16
C ALA A 14 -6.35 8.78 -3.00
N PHE A 15 -6.35 7.52 -2.58
CA PHE A 15 -7.04 6.44 -3.31
C PHE A 15 -8.56 6.47 -3.15
N THR A 16 -9.08 7.03 -2.06
CA THR A 16 -10.53 7.36 -1.96
C THR A 16 -10.90 8.42 -3.01
N GLY A 17 -10.12 9.49 -3.12
CA GLY A 17 -10.29 10.50 -4.16
C GLY A 17 -10.20 9.93 -5.56
N ALA A 18 -9.25 9.02 -5.79
CA ALA A 18 -9.09 8.31 -7.07
C ALA A 18 -10.34 7.50 -7.44
N ALA A 19 -10.94 6.78 -6.50
CA ALA A 19 -12.18 6.04 -6.73
C ALA A 19 -13.35 6.94 -7.16
N HIS A 20 -13.41 8.14 -6.59
CA HIS A 20 -14.44 9.14 -6.91
C HIS A 20 -14.09 10.04 -8.11
N LYS A 21 -12.92 9.85 -8.75
CA LYS A 21 -12.42 10.74 -9.82
C LYS A 21 -12.26 12.21 -9.35
N GLN A 22 -12.05 12.41 -8.07
CA GLN A 22 -11.94 13.73 -7.44
C GLN A 22 -10.65 13.77 -6.59
N PRO A 23 -9.57 14.37 -7.10
CA PRO A 23 -8.34 14.51 -6.33
C PRO A 23 -8.59 15.22 -5.00
N VAL A 24 -8.08 14.66 -3.93
CA VAL A 24 -8.18 15.28 -2.59
C VAL A 24 -7.02 16.25 -2.43
N PRO A 25 -7.27 17.55 -2.21
CA PRO A 25 -6.23 18.53 -2.00
C PRO A 25 -5.35 18.14 -0.79
N GLY A 26 -4.04 18.16 -0.99
CA GLY A 26 -3.08 17.78 0.06
C GLY A 26 -2.84 16.28 0.22
N ALA A 27 -3.62 15.42 -0.45
CA ALA A 27 -3.34 13.99 -0.53
C ALA A 27 -2.42 13.74 -1.74
N ASP A 28 -1.13 13.97 -1.56
CA ASP A 28 -0.10 13.88 -2.59
C ASP A 28 0.44 12.45 -2.84
N GLY A 29 -0.41 11.47 -2.53
CA GLY A 29 -0.13 10.05 -2.86
C GLY A 29 0.99 9.42 -2.05
N GLY A 30 1.22 9.91 -0.84
CA GLY A 30 2.24 9.36 0.05
C GLY A 30 3.54 10.15 0.08
N GLY A 31 3.50 11.42 -0.27
CA GLY A 31 4.60 12.39 -0.15
C GLY A 31 5.37 12.33 1.17
N THR A 32 6.01 13.37 1.60
CA THR A 32 6.86 13.35 2.81
C THR A 32 6.06 12.95 4.05
N SER A 33 6.26 11.72 4.52
CA SER A 33 5.57 11.18 5.69
C SER A 33 6.18 11.73 6.97
N ASP A 34 5.36 12.36 7.82
CA ASP A 34 5.81 13.02 9.06
C ASP A 34 4.85 12.69 10.21
N ALA A 35 5.35 11.98 11.20
CA ALA A 35 4.60 11.63 12.41
C ALA A 35 4.07 12.84 13.18
N ALA A 36 4.74 14.00 13.07
CA ALA A 36 4.32 15.23 13.75
C ALA A 36 3.01 15.80 13.18
N GLN A 37 2.61 15.36 11.99
CA GLN A 37 1.36 15.78 11.33
C GLN A 37 0.18 14.88 11.65
N LEU A 38 0.37 13.82 12.45
CA LEU A 38 -0.74 12.99 12.89
C LEU A 38 -1.70 13.78 13.78
N GLU A 39 -2.94 13.87 13.36
CA GLU A 39 -4.00 14.55 14.10
C GLU A 39 -4.35 13.83 15.41
N VAL A 40 -4.89 14.59 16.38
CA VAL A 40 -5.43 14.01 17.62
C VAL A 40 -6.56 13.04 17.23
N GLY A 41 -6.51 11.81 17.72
CA GLY A 41 -7.50 10.78 17.39
C GLY A 41 -7.24 10.05 16.06
N TRP A 42 -6.07 10.20 15.45
CA TRP A 42 -5.68 9.61 14.16
C TRP A 42 -6.03 8.10 14.03
N ARG A 43 -6.01 7.34 15.15
CA ARG A 43 -6.37 5.91 15.12
C ARG A 43 -7.79 5.66 14.65
N LEU A 44 -8.73 6.46 15.13
CA LEU A 44 -10.14 6.36 14.74
C LEU A 44 -10.37 6.94 13.35
N LEU A 45 -9.67 8.03 13.02
CA LEU A 45 -9.79 8.68 11.72
C LEU A 45 -9.30 7.73 10.60
N ILE A 46 -8.10 7.19 10.72
CA ILE A 46 -7.54 6.27 9.70
C ILE A 46 -8.39 4.99 9.60
N ALA A 47 -8.87 4.44 10.71
CA ALA A 47 -9.73 3.26 10.66
C ALA A 47 -11.02 3.54 9.88
N ARG A 48 -11.69 4.65 10.15
CA ARG A 48 -12.87 5.09 9.39
C ARG A 48 -12.54 5.33 7.91
N ASP A 49 -11.42 5.99 7.62
CA ASP A 49 -11.06 6.35 6.26
C ASP A 49 -10.69 5.10 5.43
N LEU A 50 -10.14 4.05 6.05
CA LEU A 50 -9.95 2.75 5.40
C LEU A 50 -11.29 2.07 5.06
N GLU A 51 -12.32 2.20 5.90
CA GLU A 51 -13.67 1.72 5.58
C GLU A 51 -14.26 2.48 4.39
N VAL A 52 -14.12 3.81 4.39
CA VAL A 52 -14.56 4.67 3.25
C VAL A 52 -13.82 4.31 1.96
N LEU A 53 -12.51 4.05 2.04
CA LEU A 53 -11.72 3.57 0.91
C LEU A 53 -12.32 2.28 0.33
N ALA A 54 -12.56 1.29 1.18
CA ALA A 54 -13.12 0.00 0.76
C ALA A 54 -14.51 0.16 0.11
N GLU A 55 -15.40 0.97 0.71
CA GLU A 55 -16.72 1.28 0.18
C GLU A 55 -16.62 1.97 -1.19
N SER A 56 -15.71 2.93 -1.34
CA SER A 56 -15.52 3.70 -2.58
C SER A 56 -15.12 2.80 -3.75
N TRP A 57 -14.22 1.84 -3.53
CA TRP A 57 -13.83 0.85 -4.53
C TRP A 57 -14.85 -0.28 -4.71
N GLY A 58 -15.89 -0.36 -3.89
CA GLY A 58 -17.07 -1.20 -4.12
C GLY A 58 -17.96 -0.73 -5.26
N ASN A 59 -17.80 0.52 -5.72
CA ASN A 59 -18.58 1.07 -6.84
C ASN A 59 -17.94 0.68 -8.19
N PRO A 60 -18.65 -0.02 -9.11
CA PRO A 60 -18.13 -0.37 -10.42
C PRO A 60 -17.62 0.83 -11.24
N ALA A 61 -18.24 2.01 -11.12
CA ALA A 61 -17.81 3.22 -11.82
C ALA A 61 -16.40 3.70 -11.42
N ALA A 62 -15.88 3.29 -10.26
CA ALA A 62 -14.51 3.60 -9.82
C ALA A 62 -13.45 3.01 -10.76
N TYR A 63 -13.75 1.89 -11.41
CA TYR A 63 -12.84 1.17 -12.30
C TYR A 63 -12.84 1.71 -13.73
N GLU A 64 -13.81 2.54 -14.10
CA GLU A 64 -13.96 3.05 -15.47
C GLU A 64 -13.08 4.29 -15.70
N GLY A 65 -12.69 4.50 -16.97
CA GLY A 65 -11.95 5.69 -17.40
C GLY A 65 -10.63 5.88 -16.69
N THR A 66 -10.18 7.14 -16.60
CA THR A 66 -8.94 7.54 -15.92
C THR A 66 -9.20 8.24 -14.59
N THR A 67 -8.19 8.22 -13.74
CA THR A 67 -8.20 8.90 -12.44
C THR A 67 -6.79 9.37 -12.06
N MET A 68 -6.71 10.21 -11.03
CA MET A 68 -5.45 10.65 -10.44
C MET A 68 -5.21 9.93 -9.12
N ALA A 69 -4.06 9.28 -8.98
CA ALA A 69 -3.55 8.77 -7.70
C ALA A 69 -2.34 9.62 -7.30
N GLY A 70 -2.55 10.60 -6.43
CA GLY A 70 -1.58 11.66 -6.21
C GLY A 70 -1.31 12.42 -7.52
N PRO A 71 -0.05 12.60 -7.94
CA PRO A 71 0.30 13.30 -9.17
C PRO A 71 0.22 12.42 -10.44
N VAL A 72 -0.10 11.13 -10.31
CA VAL A 72 -0.03 10.16 -11.41
C VAL A 72 -1.42 9.91 -11.98
N GLU A 73 -1.58 10.16 -13.28
CA GLU A 73 -2.78 9.77 -14.03
C GLU A 73 -2.69 8.31 -14.48
N MET A 74 -3.74 7.52 -14.25
CA MET A 74 -3.79 6.12 -14.63
C MET A 74 -5.24 5.64 -14.84
N PRO A 75 -5.46 4.48 -15.50
CA PRO A 75 -6.77 3.84 -15.55
C PRO A 75 -7.32 3.54 -14.15
N GLY A 76 -8.65 3.71 -13.95
CA GLY A 76 -9.29 3.44 -12.66
C GLY A 76 -9.05 2.01 -12.16
N ALA A 77 -9.12 1.03 -13.06
CA ALA A 77 -8.84 -0.36 -12.72
C ALA A 77 -7.39 -0.57 -12.22
N GLU A 78 -6.42 0.15 -12.79
CA GLU A 78 -5.02 0.09 -12.36
C GLU A 78 -4.84 0.77 -10.99
N ALA A 79 -5.48 1.93 -10.78
CA ALA A 79 -5.47 2.62 -9.50
C ALA A 79 -6.04 1.75 -8.35
N ALA A 80 -7.07 0.94 -8.64
CA ALA A 80 -7.62 -0.02 -7.68
C ALA A 80 -6.58 -1.08 -7.27
N VAL A 81 -5.80 -1.59 -8.23
CA VAL A 81 -4.76 -2.59 -7.96
C VAL A 81 -3.62 -1.98 -7.15
N VAL A 82 -3.22 -0.74 -7.48
CA VAL A 82 -2.21 -0.01 -6.70
C VAL A 82 -2.71 0.21 -5.27
N ALA A 83 -3.93 0.71 -5.08
CA ALA A 83 -4.54 0.90 -3.77
C ALA A 83 -4.56 -0.39 -2.94
N LEU A 84 -4.96 -1.51 -3.56
CA LEU A 84 -4.96 -2.82 -2.91
C LEU A 84 -3.55 -3.23 -2.47
N ASN A 85 -2.55 -3.04 -3.34
CA ASN A 85 -1.16 -3.35 -3.03
C ASN A 85 -0.64 -2.53 -1.86
N GLU A 86 -0.93 -1.23 -1.81
CA GLU A 86 -0.57 -0.35 -0.70
C GLU A 86 -1.17 -0.83 0.63
N VAL A 87 -2.47 -1.15 0.65
CA VAL A 87 -3.15 -1.66 1.86
C VAL A 87 -2.56 -2.99 2.32
N VAL A 88 -2.28 -3.91 1.39
CA VAL A 88 -1.74 -5.24 1.72
C VAL A 88 -0.31 -5.12 2.27
N VAL A 89 0.56 -4.39 1.59
CA VAL A 89 1.98 -4.30 1.95
C VAL A 89 2.18 -3.47 3.22
N HIS A 90 1.56 -2.29 3.30
CA HIS A 90 1.69 -1.45 4.49
C HIS A 90 0.90 -1.99 5.70
N GLY A 91 -0.14 -2.77 5.47
CA GLY A 91 -0.80 -3.56 6.52
C GLY A 91 0.18 -4.55 7.17
N TRP A 92 0.99 -5.24 6.35
CA TRP A 92 2.06 -6.11 6.85
C TRP A 92 3.16 -5.31 7.57
N ASP A 93 3.62 -4.21 6.98
CA ASP A 93 4.64 -3.34 7.60
C ASP A 93 4.20 -2.90 9.00
N LEU A 94 2.94 -2.43 9.14
CA LEU A 94 2.39 -1.98 10.41
C LEU A 94 2.23 -3.13 11.43
N ALA A 95 1.65 -4.25 11.00
CA ALA A 95 1.46 -5.41 11.86
C ALA A 95 2.80 -5.94 12.40
N THR A 96 3.79 -6.07 11.53
CA THR A 96 5.11 -6.56 11.91
C THR A 96 5.84 -5.58 12.84
N ALA A 97 5.73 -4.26 12.58
CA ALA A 97 6.30 -3.22 13.43
C ALA A 97 5.66 -3.15 14.82
N THR A 98 4.44 -3.64 14.96
CA THR A 98 3.69 -3.68 16.24
C THR A 98 3.64 -5.06 16.87
N GLY A 99 4.35 -6.05 16.31
CA GLY A 99 4.38 -7.43 16.81
C GLY A 99 3.08 -8.21 16.63
N GLN A 100 2.23 -7.77 15.71
CA GLN A 100 0.95 -8.42 15.41
C GLN A 100 1.12 -9.48 14.31
N ARG A 101 0.20 -10.44 14.30
CA ARG A 101 0.07 -11.37 13.18
C ARG A 101 -0.60 -10.66 12.01
N TYR A 102 -0.15 -10.96 10.80
CA TYR A 102 -0.76 -10.47 9.57
C TYR A 102 -1.14 -11.64 8.66
N ALA A 103 -2.30 -11.52 8.06
CA ALA A 103 -2.76 -12.42 7.01
C ALA A 103 -3.55 -11.60 6.00
N ALA A 104 -3.24 -11.76 4.72
CA ALA A 104 -4.00 -11.16 3.65
C ALA A 104 -4.85 -12.22 2.94
N ASP A 105 -5.97 -11.79 2.37
CA ASP A 105 -6.85 -12.65 1.59
C ASP A 105 -6.10 -13.25 0.39
N PRO A 106 -6.29 -14.55 0.08
CA PRO A 106 -5.58 -15.21 -1.02
C PRO A 106 -5.83 -14.58 -2.41
N THR A 107 -7.03 -14.03 -2.66
CA THR A 107 -7.32 -13.36 -3.93
C THR A 107 -6.57 -12.05 -4.03
N SER A 108 -6.56 -11.27 -2.96
CA SER A 108 -5.79 -10.02 -2.86
C SER A 108 -4.30 -10.26 -3.07
N LEU A 109 -3.74 -11.30 -2.45
CA LEU A 109 -2.33 -11.69 -2.65
C LEU A 109 -2.03 -12.04 -4.10
N ARG A 110 -2.92 -12.78 -4.77
CA ARG A 110 -2.74 -13.16 -6.18
C ARG A 110 -2.69 -11.91 -7.07
N ILE A 111 -3.61 -10.96 -6.87
CA ILE A 111 -3.66 -9.71 -7.62
C ILE A 111 -2.39 -8.87 -7.38
N CYS A 112 -1.98 -8.71 -6.13
CA CYS A 112 -0.79 -7.94 -5.78
C CYS A 112 0.50 -8.59 -6.32
N ILE A 113 0.61 -9.92 -6.32
CA ILE A 113 1.75 -10.64 -6.90
C ILE A 113 1.82 -10.42 -8.41
N GLU A 114 0.68 -10.46 -9.11
CA GLU A 114 0.62 -10.21 -10.54
C GLU A 114 1.07 -8.79 -10.88
N PHE A 115 0.59 -7.81 -10.13
CA PHE A 115 1.03 -6.42 -10.22
C PHE A 115 2.53 -6.28 -9.94
N ALA A 116 3.02 -6.81 -8.83
CA ALA A 116 4.42 -6.69 -8.44
C ALA A 116 5.41 -7.31 -9.45
N ARG A 117 5.00 -8.37 -10.15
CA ARG A 117 5.83 -8.99 -11.21
C ARG A 117 6.21 -8.03 -12.32
N ALA A 118 5.34 -7.09 -12.67
CA ALA A 118 5.61 -6.11 -13.72
C ALA A 118 6.83 -5.22 -13.42
N PHE A 119 7.20 -5.10 -12.14
CA PHE A 119 8.29 -4.25 -11.65
C PHE A 119 9.44 -5.05 -11.00
N SER A 120 9.43 -6.38 -11.09
CA SER A 120 10.34 -7.23 -10.30
C SER A 120 11.37 -7.97 -11.13
N THR A 121 11.55 -7.60 -12.41
CA THR A 121 12.59 -8.17 -13.28
C THR A 121 13.76 -7.20 -13.43
N PRO A 122 14.97 -7.68 -13.79
CA PRO A 122 16.10 -6.81 -14.07
C PRO A 122 15.81 -5.74 -15.13
N GLU A 123 15.00 -6.08 -16.15
CA GLU A 123 14.64 -5.19 -17.25
C GLU A 123 13.70 -4.06 -16.82
N THR A 124 12.96 -4.26 -15.72
CA THR A 124 12.00 -3.29 -15.19
C THR A 124 12.49 -2.62 -13.91
N ALA A 125 13.73 -2.87 -13.49
CA ALA A 125 14.29 -2.33 -12.26
C ALA A 125 14.21 -0.79 -12.19
N ASP A 126 14.46 -0.12 -13.32
CA ASP A 126 14.41 1.34 -13.40
C ASP A 126 12.99 1.91 -13.25
N LEU A 127 11.95 1.10 -13.53
CA LEU A 127 10.56 1.51 -13.37
C LEU A 127 10.12 1.54 -11.91
N ARG A 128 10.89 0.96 -11.01
CA ARG A 128 10.60 0.94 -9.57
C ARG A 128 10.77 2.32 -8.94
N GLY A 129 11.71 3.13 -9.46
CA GLY A 129 12.02 4.44 -8.91
C GLY A 129 12.30 4.39 -7.41
N ASP A 130 11.89 5.43 -6.71
CA ASP A 130 11.98 5.53 -5.25
C ASP A 130 10.75 4.89 -4.52
N ALA A 131 9.73 4.47 -5.28
CA ALA A 131 8.48 3.95 -4.71
C ALA A 131 8.63 2.54 -4.13
N PHE A 132 9.52 1.72 -4.72
CA PHE A 132 9.70 0.34 -4.31
C PHE A 132 11.15 0.07 -3.95
N GLY A 133 11.39 -0.59 -2.81
CA GLY A 133 12.72 -1.07 -2.44
C GLY A 133 13.29 -2.08 -3.44
N THR A 134 14.59 -2.36 -3.34
CA THR A 134 15.25 -3.39 -4.16
C THR A 134 14.58 -4.74 -3.93
N VAL A 135 14.34 -5.50 -5.02
CA VAL A 135 13.79 -6.86 -4.93
C VAL A 135 14.67 -7.74 -4.05
N ILE A 136 14.05 -8.47 -3.14
CA ILE A 136 14.69 -9.48 -2.30
C ILE A 136 14.29 -10.85 -2.85
N ASP A 137 15.28 -11.68 -3.16
CA ASP A 137 15.03 -13.03 -3.66
C ASP A 137 14.34 -13.89 -2.60
N VAL A 138 13.24 -14.49 -3.00
CA VAL A 138 12.43 -15.39 -2.18
C VAL A 138 12.18 -16.68 -2.97
N PRO A 139 12.30 -17.88 -2.35
CA PRO A 139 12.02 -19.14 -3.04
C PRO A 139 10.63 -19.16 -3.70
N GLN A 140 10.53 -19.80 -4.87
CA GLN A 140 9.26 -19.85 -5.61
C GLN A 140 8.16 -20.64 -4.88
N ASP A 141 8.54 -21.57 -4.02
CA ASP A 141 7.67 -22.39 -3.17
C ASP A 141 7.36 -21.74 -1.82
N ALA A 142 7.90 -20.56 -1.54
CA ALA A 142 7.58 -19.80 -0.34
C ALA A 142 6.10 -19.37 -0.31
N PRO A 143 5.55 -19.09 0.88
CA PRO A 143 4.19 -18.58 1.02
C PRO A 143 3.93 -17.37 0.10
N PRO A 144 2.72 -17.23 -0.46
CA PRO A 144 2.41 -16.13 -1.37
C PRO A 144 2.70 -14.73 -0.79
N LEU A 145 2.43 -14.52 0.50
CA LEU A 145 2.75 -13.25 1.16
C LEU A 145 4.27 -12.98 1.16
N ASP A 146 5.09 -13.96 1.49
CA ASP A 146 6.56 -13.80 1.54
C ASP A 146 7.11 -13.45 0.14
N ARG A 147 6.55 -14.06 -0.90
CA ARG A 147 6.91 -13.77 -2.29
C ARG A 147 6.54 -12.35 -2.69
N LEU A 148 5.32 -11.89 -2.35
CA LEU A 148 4.91 -10.51 -2.57
C LEU A 148 5.84 -9.53 -1.86
N LEU A 149 6.12 -9.78 -0.58
CA LEU A 149 7.00 -8.94 0.23
C LEU A 149 8.40 -8.82 -0.36
N GLY A 150 8.99 -9.93 -0.83
CA GLY A 150 10.28 -9.92 -1.52
C GLY A 150 10.25 -9.05 -2.79
N MET A 151 9.21 -9.21 -3.63
CA MET A 151 9.00 -8.37 -4.82
C MET A 151 8.89 -6.89 -4.47
N MET A 152 8.30 -6.57 -3.32
CA MET A 152 8.12 -5.20 -2.82
C MET A 152 9.31 -4.69 -1.99
N GLY A 153 10.42 -5.43 -1.95
CA GLY A 153 11.65 -5.04 -1.25
C GLY A 153 11.59 -5.22 0.27
N ARG A 154 10.71 -6.07 0.77
CA ARG A 154 10.58 -6.39 2.20
C ARG A 154 11.14 -7.76 2.51
N GLN A 155 11.87 -7.86 3.61
CA GLN A 155 12.34 -9.15 4.13
C GLN A 155 11.25 -9.77 5.02
N ALA A 156 10.59 -10.82 4.56
CA ALA A 156 9.46 -11.46 5.25
C ALA A 156 9.80 -11.98 6.66
N SER A 157 11.08 -12.29 6.91
CA SER A 157 11.59 -12.71 8.22
C SER A 157 11.90 -11.55 9.18
N TRP A 158 11.82 -10.30 8.74
CA TRP A 158 12.08 -9.16 9.60
C TRP A 158 11.09 -9.11 10.77
N ARG A 159 11.59 -8.73 11.92
CA ARG A 159 10.80 -8.52 13.15
C ARG A 159 11.26 -7.25 13.82
N ALA A 160 10.35 -6.52 14.42
CA ALA A 160 10.68 -5.36 15.22
C ALA A 160 11.62 -5.78 16.39
N PRO A 161 12.69 -5.01 16.67
CA PRO A 161 13.47 -5.23 17.87
C PRO A 161 12.54 -5.18 19.09
N HIS A 162 12.64 -6.18 19.96
CA HIS A 162 11.89 -6.14 21.22
C HIS A 162 12.34 -4.88 21.98
N ALA A 163 11.41 -4.05 22.42
CA ALA A 163 11.72 -3.01 23.37
C ALA A 163 12.29 -3.70 24.62
N VAL A 164 13.57 -3.47 24.88
CA VAL A 164 14.18 -3.92 26.14
C VAL A 164 13.51 -3.08 27.23
N SER A 165 12.75 -3.75 28.09
CA SER A 165 12.05 -3.15 29.23
C SER A 165 13.05 -2.70 30.30
#